data_4a1361a6c16895121e6dd591d0577664
#
_entry.id   4a1361a6c16895121e6dd591d0577664
#
_cell.length_a   1.000
_cell.length_b   1.000
_cell.length_c   1.000
_cell.angle_alpha   90.00
_cell.angle_beta   90.00
_cell.angle_gamma   90.00
#
_symmetry.space_group_name_H-M   'P 1'
#
loop_
_entity.id
_entity.type
_entity.pdbx_description
1 polymer ?
#
loop_
_entity_poly.entity_id
_entity_poly.type
_entity_poly.pdbx_seq_one_letter_code
_entity_poly.pdbx_strand_id
1 'polypeptide(L)'
;MPVYSRLPLTNSQIDYLVEPDIPSMHTLVSLPSGHKIRTHFLHPAPPSPTENEESSERDAELIIVAKSVAEADTPVIVTGDLNDVAWSETTRLFRKISGLLDPRIGRGMFNTFHTDYWFMRWPLDHLFHSDHFTLSKICRLAGFGSDHFALFTELVLETGNNVQQGGLKANEDDLAWAKDKVDDQNVSKYDVPQPETT
;
A
#
# COMPACT_ATOMS: atom_id res chain seq x y z
N MET A 1 -5.65 -10.89 -8.32
CA MET A 1 -6.08 -10.43 -6.98
C MET A 1 -7.58 -10.14 -6.98
N PRO A 2 -8.45 -10.87 -6.25
CA PRO A 2 -9.87 -10.53 -6.10
C PRO A 2 -10.07 -9.48 -4.99
N VAL A 3 -10.98 -8.53 -5.21
CA VAL A 3 -11.40 -7.54 -4.21
C VAL A 3 -12.88 -7.69 -3.94
N TYR A 4 -13.25 -7.82 -2.67
CA TYR A 4 -14.66 -7.92 -2.22
C TYR A 4 -14.98 -6.75 -1.30
N SER A 5 -16.13 -6.12 -1.51
CA SER A 5 -16.56 -4.99 -0.69
C SER A 5 -18.04 -5.09 -0.35
N ARG A 6 -18.39 -4.72 0.90
CA ARG A 6 -19.78 -4.45 1.31
C ARG A 6 -20.18 -3.00 1.07
N LEU A 7 -19.19 -2.14 0.88
CA LEU A 7 -19.40 -0.72 0.59
C LEU A 7 -19.37 -0.52 -0.94
N PRO A 8 -20.12 0.46 -1.46
CA PRO A 8 -20.05 0.78 -2.89
C PRO A 8 -18.65 1.16 -3.32
N LEU A 9 -18.19 0.56 -4.42
CA LEU A 9 -16.98 0.93 -5.13
C LEU A 9 -17.37 1.75 -6.35
N THR A 10 -16.77 2.92 -6.52
CA THR A 10 -17.03 3.81 -7.65
C THR A 10 -15.73 4.21 -8.33
N ASN A 11 -15.79 4.55 -9.61
CA ASN A 11 -14.62 4.91 -10.43
C ASN A 11 -13.49 3.87 -10.34
N SER A 12 -13.89 2.58 -10.33
CA SER A 12 -12.93 1.48 -10.24
C SER A 12 -12.19 1.31 -11.56
N GLN A 13 -10.87 1.28 -11.49
CA GLN A 13 -9.98 1.06 -12.63
C GLN A 13 -9.00 -0.07 -12.27
N ILE A 14 -8.72 -0.91 -13.24
CA ILE A 14 -7.67 -1.92 -13.15
C ILE A 14 -6.61 -1.50 -14.15
N ASP A 15 -5.38 -1.39 -13.71
CA ASP A 15 -4.28 -0.97 -14.55
C ASP A 15 -3.05 -1.86 -14.33
N TYR A 16 -2.14 -1.83 -15.29
CA TYR A 16 -0.87 -2.56 -15.32
C TYR A 16 0.24 -1.51 -15.29
N LEU A 17 0.61 -1.09 -14.08
CA LEU A 17 1.42 0.11 -13.87
C LEU A 17 2.86 -0.02 -14.36
N VAL A 18 3.47 -1.19 -14.19
CA VAL A 18 4.84 -1.48 -14.60
C VAL A 18 4.88 -2.74 -15.44
N GLU A 19 4.45 -3.86 -14.89
CA GLU A 19 4.46 -5.15 -15.56
C GLU A 19 3.12 -5.44 -16.23
N PRO A 20 3.12 -5.93 -17.50
CA PRO A 20 1.89 -6.11 -18.28
C PRO A 20 0.95 -7.19 -17.75
N ASP A 21 1.47 -8.09 -16.91
CA ASP A 21 0.72 -9.22 -16.36
C ASP A 21 0.33 -9.02 -14.88
N ILE A 22 0.73 -7.91 -14.26
CA ILE A 22 0.54 -7.63 -12.84
C ILE A 22 -0.47 -6.49 -12.67
N PRO A 23 -1.77 -6.81 -12.44
CA PRO A 23 -2.79 -5.78 -12.30
C PRO A 23 -2.81 -5.19 -10.89
N SER A 24 -2.97 -3.88 -10.81
CA SER A 24 -3.37 -3.15 -9.63
C SER A 24 -4.80 -2.59 -9.80
N MET A 25 -5.51 -2.36 -8.68
CA MET A 25 -6.87 -1.82 -8.70
C MET A 25 -6.94 -0.52 -7.91
N HIS A 26 -7.55 0.48 -8.50
CA HIS A 26 -7.73 1.81 -7.94
C HIS A 26 -9.22 2.16 -7.93
N THR A 27 -9.73 2.62 -6.78
CA THR A 27 -11.18 2.86 -6.63
C THR A 27 -11.49 3.86 -5.53
N LEU A 28 -12.69 4.39 -5.53
CA LEU A 28 -13.27 5.10 -4.40
C LEU A 28 -14.21 4.18 -3.63
N VAL A 29 -13.95 4.02 -2.35
CA VAL A 29 -14.85 3.36 -1.40
C VAL A 29 -15.78 4.41 -0.80
N SER A 30 -17.10 4.26 -0.99
CA SER A 30 -18.09 5.21 -0.47
C SER A 30 -18.59 4.76 0.91
N LEU A 31 -18.39 5.58 1.92
CA LEU A 31 -18.92 5.33 3.26
C LEU A 31 -20.42 5.72 3.36
N PRO A 32 -21.19 5.12 4.30
CA PRO A 32 -22.57 5.53 4.56
C PRO A 32 -22.72 7.01 4.94
N SER A 33 -21.66 7.61 5.48
CA SER A 33 -21.58 9.04 5.81
C SER A 33 -21.46 9.97 4.58
N GLY A 34 -21.30 9.40 3.38
CA GLY A 34 -21.06 10.15 2.14
C GLY A 34 -19.59 10.44 1.84
N HIS A 35 -18.69 10.19 2.78
CA HIS A 35 -17.25 10.35 2.52
C HIS A 35 -16.77 9.28 1.54
N LYS A 36 -15.83 9.67 0.68
CA LYS A 36 -15.17 8.79 -0.26
C LYS A 36 -13.70 8.59 0.15
N ILE A 37 -13.25 7.35 0.10
CA ILE A 37 -11.87 6.96 0.44
C ILE A 37 -11.21 6.48 -0.84
N ARG A 38 -10.13 7.13 -1.26
CA ARG A 38 -9.28 6.68 -2.35
C ARG A 38 -8.52 5.43 -1.90
N THR A 39 -8.71 4.32 -2.59
CA THR A 39 -8.12 3.05 -2.21
C THR A 39 -7.35 2.43 -3.37
N HIS A 40 -6.12 2.03 -3.11
CA HIS A 40 -5.25 1.33 -4.05
C HIS A 40 -4.98 -0.08 -3.52
N PHE A 41 -5.29 -1.08 -4.32
CA PHE A 41 -4.99 -2.49 -4.07
C PHE A 41 -3.84 -2.90 -4.97
N LEU A 42 -2.71 -3.27 -4.39
CA LEU A 42 -1.48 -3.60 -5.08
C LEU A 42 -1.09 -5.05 -4.81
N HIS A 43 -0.52 -5.69 -5.81
CA HIS A 43 0.08 -7.00 -5.67
C HIS A 43 1.20 -7.14 -6.71
N PRO A 44 2.29 -6.38 -6.56
CA PRO A 44 3.42 -6.45 -7.47
C PRO A 44 4.07 -7.83 -7.42
N ALA A 45 4.79 -8.19 -8.48
CA ALA A 45 5.46 -9.48 -8.55
C ALA A 45 6.48 -9.68 -7.43
N PRO A 46 6.61 -10.90 -6.90
CA PRO A 46 7.70 -11.22 -5.98
C PRO A 46 9.05 -11.12 -6.71
N PRO A 47 10.15 -10.77 -6.01
CA PRO A 47 11.48 -10.79 -6.60
C PRO A 47 11.79 -12.21 -7.08
N SER A 48 12.13 -12.34 -8.38
CA SER A 48 12.47 -13.63 -8.97
C SER A 48 13.96 -13.89 -8.80
N PRO A 49 14.36 -15.01 -8.17
CA PRO A 49 15.77 -15.36 -8.02
C PRO A 49 16.45 -15.75 -9.34
N THR A 50 15.71 -15.87 -10.45
CA THR A 50 16.23 -16.33 -11.76
C THR A 50 16.19 -15.27 -12.85
N GLU A 51 15.40 -14.19 -12.70
CA GLU A 51 15.20 -13.19 -13.76
C GLU A 51 15.68 -11.79 -13.39
N ASN A 52 15.62 -11.41 -12.12
CA ASN A 52 16.21 -10.16 -11.63
C ASN A 52 16.59 -10.33 -10.16
N GLU A 53 17.87 -10.20 -9.82
CA GLU A 53 18.31 -10.04 -8.41
C GLU A 53 17.81 -8.70 -7.82
N GLU A 54 17.33 -7.80 -8.67
CA GLU A 54 16.80 -6.50 -8.33
C GLU A 54 15.28 -6.52 -8.51
N SER A 55 14.56 -6.24 -7.45
CA SER A 55 13.09 -6.06 -7.43
C SER A 55 12.67 -4.70 -8.04
N SER A 56 13.27 -4.33 -9.18
CA SER A 56 13.19 -2.99 -9.76
C SER A 56 11.77 -2.63 -10.19
N GLU A 57 11.05 -3.57 -10.81
CA GLU A 57 9.67 -3.35 -11.28
C GLU A 57 8.71 -3.15 -10.10
N ARG A 58 8.77 -4.03 -9.10
CA ARG A 58 8.01 -3.91 -7.85
C ARG A 58 8.29 -2.58 -7.15
N ASP A 59 9.56 -2.24 -7.04
CA ASP A 59 9.99 -1.04 -6.36
C ASP A 59 9.50 0.22 -7.11
N ALA A 60 9.57 0.21 -8.45
CA ALA A 60 9.04 1.30 -9.27
C ALA A 60 7.52 1.46 -9.10
N GLU A 61 6.75 0.36 -9.11
CA GLU A 61 5.30 0.40 -8.88
C GLU A 61 4.98 1.05 -7.52
N LEU A 62 5.65 0.62 -6.46
CA LEU A 62 5.45 1.20 -5.14
C LEU A 62 5.77 2.70 -5.12
N ILE A 63 6.85 3.13 -5.76
CA ILE A 63 7.27 4.54 -5.76
C ILE A 63 6.35 5.42 -6.58
N ILE A 64 5.85 4.99 -7.76
CA ILE A 64 4.89 5.81 -8.52
C ILE A 64 3.55 5.94 -7.79
N VAL A 65 3.08 4.88 -7.13
CA VAL A 65 1.90 4.96 -6.27
C VAL A 65 2.14 5.89 -5.09
N ALA A 66 3.30 5.78 -4.40
CA ALA A 66 3.66 6.69 -3.31
C ALA A 66 3.63 8.16 -3.75
N LYS A 67 4.24 8.48 -4.91
CA LYS A 67 4.23 9.84 -5.49
C LYS A 67 2.82 10.31 -5.86
N SER A 68 1.96 9.41 -6.36
CA SER A 68 0.58 9.73 -6.74
C SER A 68 -0.30 10.05 -5.54
N VAL A 69 -0.11 9.37 -4.41
CA VAL A 69 -0.93 9.59 -3.19
C VAL A 69 -0.39 10.68 -2.28
N ALA A 70 0.87 11.07 -2.43
CA ALA A 70 1.50 12.13 -1.63
C ALA A 70 0.81 13.49 -1.76
N GLU A 71 0.17 13.74 -2.90
CA GLU A 71 -0.52 14.99 -3.23
C GLU A 71 -2.04 14.91 -2.99
N ALA A 72 -2.53 13.82 -2.40
CA ALA A 72 -3.96 13.62 -2.20
C ALA A 72 -4.47 14.35 -0.94
N ASP A 73 -5.41 15.28 -1.13
CA ASP A 73 -6.11 15.97 -0.04
C ASP A 73 -7.29 15.15 0.53
N THR A 74 -7.52 13.96 -0.01
CA THR A 74 -8.61 13.06 0.39
C THR A 74 -8.09 11.89 1.22
N PRO A 75 -8.95 11.22 2.01
CA PRO A 75 -8.58 10.01 2.72
C PRO A 75 -8.07 8.94 1.77
N VAL A 76 -6.87 8.39 2.03
CA VAL A 76 -6.21 7.39 1.21
C VAL A 76 -5.92 6.12 2.01
N ILE A 77 -6.12 4.97 1.37
CA ILE A 77 -5.64 3.67 1.82
C ILE A 77 -4.88 3.01 0.66
N VAL A 78 -3.69 2.49 0.95
CA VAL A 78 -2.95 1.59 0.04
C VAL A 78 -2.77 0.26 0.75
N THR A 79 -3.17 -0.84 0.11
CA THR A 79 -3.14 -2.16 0.74
C THR A 79 -2.90 -3.26 -0.27
N GLY A 80 -2.33 -4.37 0.20
CA GLY A 80 -2.11 -5.59 -0.56
C GLY A 80 -0.92 -6.39 -0.08
N ASP A 81 -0.67 -7.49 -0.74
CA ASP A 81 0.60 -8.21 -0.62
C ASP A 81 1.61 -7.49 -1.52
N LEU A 82 2.55 -6.77 -0.90
CA LEU A 82 3.54 -6.01 -1.64
C LEU A 82 4.78 -6.82 -2.00
N ASN A 83 4.81 -8.12 -1.64
CA ASN A 83 5.98 -8.98 -1.83
C ASN A 83 7.30 -8.34 -1.34
N ASP A 84 7.18 -7.51 -0.32
CA ASP A 84 8.28 -6.80 0.34
C ASP A 84 8.09 -6.82 1.86
N VAL A 85 9.17 -6.88 2.59
CA VAL A 85 9.07 -6.93 4.06
C VAL A 85 8.88 -5.53 4.66
N ALA A 86 8.16 -5.47 5.78
CA ALA A 86 7.81 -4.20 6.43
C ALA A 86 9.00 -3.32 6.84
N TRP A 87 10.19 -3.89 6.97
CA TRP A 87 11.43 -3.19 7.35
C TRP A 87 12.38 -2.93 6.18
N SER A 88 11.98 -3.27 4.93
CA SER A 88 12.81 -3.03 3.77
C SER A 88 13.06 -1.53 3.54
N GLU A 89 14.11 -1.24 2.80
CA GLU A 89 14.41 0.12 2.39
C GLU A 89 13.33 0.68 1.47
N THR A 90 12.80 -0.15 0.56
CA THR A 90 11.74 0.26 -0.39
C THR A 90 10.42 0.54 0.34
N THR A 91 9.96 -0.34 1.25
CA THR A 91 8.78 -0.06 2.08
C THR A 91 8.96 1.21 2.92
N ARG A 92 10.17 1.44 3.46
CA ARG A 92 10.46 2.67 4.18
C ARG A 92 10.45 3.89 3.28
N LEU A 93 11.02 3.78 2.06
CA LEU A 93 11.01 4.84 1.06
C LEU A 93 9.57 5.17 0.63
N PHE A 94 8.75 4.15 0.34
CA PHE A 94 7.32 4.31 0.06
C PHE A 94 6.64 5.19 1.12
N ARG A 95 6.82 4.88 2.40
CA ARG A 95 6.23 5.64 3.50
C ARG A 95 6.76 7.07 3.61
N LYS A 96 8.03 7.30 3.31
CA LYS A 96 8.64 8.65 3.30
C LYS A 96 8.09 9.52 2.18
N ILE A 97 7.93 8.94 0.98
CA ILE A 97 7.43 9.64 -0.21
C ILE A 97 5.93 9.90 -0.10
N SER A 98 5.14 8.88 0.26
CA SER A 98 3.69 8.98 0.35
C SER A 98 3.19 9.77 1.56
N GLY A 99 3.99 9.84 2.64
CA GLY A 99 3.55 10.37 3.93
C GLY A 99 2.54 9.47 4.66
N LEU A 100 2.19 8.30 4.08
CA LEU A 100 1.23 7.38 4.68
C LEU A 100 1.77 6.72 5.95
N LEU A 101 0.86 6.40 6.84
CA LEU A 101 1.11 5.77 8.12
C LEU A 101 0.97 4.25 8.02
N ASP A 102 1.83 3.54 8.73
CA ASP A 102 1.74 2.09 8.90
C ASP A 102 1.17 1.77 10.29
N PRO A 103 -0.03 1.18 10.39
CA PRO A 103 -0.68 0.90 11.67
C PRO A 103 0.04 -0.13 12.53
N ARG A 104 1.05 -0.83 11.98
CA ARG A 104 1.88 -1.79 12.74
C ARG A 104 2.92 -1.13 13.64
N ILE A 105 3.29 0.12 13.35
CA ILE A 105 4.38 0.81 14.07
C ILE A 105 4.08 0.90 15.56
N GLY A 106 5.03 0.40 16.38
CA GLY A 106 4.90 0.34 17.84
C GLY A 106 3.96 -0.75 18.38
N ARG A 107 3.39 -1.62 17.50
CA ARG A 107 2.41 -2.64 17.90
C ARG A 107 2.84 -4.08 17.59
N GLY A 108 3.65 -4.29 16.55
CA GLY A 108 4.16 -5.61 16.18
C GLY A 108 4.34 -5.77 14.67
N MET A 109 4.96 -6.85 14.26
CA MET A 109 5.22 -7.14 12.85
C MET A 109 4.02 -7.73 12.13
N PHE A 110 3.14 -8.44 12.82
CA PHE A 110 1.97 -9.12 12.25
C PHE A 110 2.33 -9.96 11.01
N ASN A 111 3.36 -10.81 11.14
CA ASN A 111 3.88 -11.63 10.04
C ASN A 111 2.75 -12.43 9.39
N THR A 112 2.51 -12.24 8.11
CA THR A 112 1.41 -12.85 7.37
C THR A 112 1.83 -14.06 6.56
N PHE A 113 3.05 -14.12 6.09
CA PHE A 113 3.62 -15.24 5.32
C PHE A 113 4.72 -15.92 6.13
N HIS A 114 4.88 -17.22 6.19
CA HIS A 114 4.15 -18.34 5.67
C HIS A 114 3.36 -19.03 6.80
N THR A 115 2.14 -19.49 6.53
CA THR A 115 1.27 -20.14 7.54
C THR A 115 1.84 -21.44 8.09
N ASP A 116 2.44 -22.29 7.21
CA ASP A 116 2.90 -23.64 7.56
C ASP A 116 4.25 -23.65 8.28
N TYR A 117 5.03 -22.56 8.17
CA TYR A 117 6.38 -22.50 8.74
C TYR A 117 6.42 -21.50 9.90
N TRP A 118 6.37 -21.98 11.15
CA TRP A 118 6.34 -21.09 12.31
C TRP A 118 7.65 -20.29 12.51
N PHE A 119 8.78 -20.78 11.96
CA PHE A 119 10.12 -20.18 12.07
C PHE A 119 10.50 -19.31 10.85
N MET A 120 9.70 -19.36 9.77
CA MET A 120 9.89 -18.57 8.55
C MET A 120 8.65 -17.75 8.29
N ARG A 121 8.58 -16.58 8.90
CA ARG A 121 7.42 -15.70 8.80
C ARG A 121 7.80 -14.26 8.56
N TRP A 122 7.23 -13.68 7.50
CA TRP A 122 7.47 -12.32 7.07
C TRP A 122 6.17 -11.52 6.96
N PRO A 123 6.21 -10.19 7.23
CA PRO A 123 5.07 -9.29 7.04
C PRO A 123 5.06 -8.76 5.61
N LEU A 124 4.51 -9.52 4.67
CA LEU A 124 4.44 -9.17 3.24
C LEU A 124 3.14 -8.43 2.89
N ASP A 125 2.07 -8.66 3.67
CA ASP A 125 0.80 -7.97 3.49
C ASP A 125 0.83 -6.64 4.24
N HIS A 126 0.50 -5.57 3.54
CA HIS A 126 0.57 -4.22 4.04
C HIS A 126 -0.80 -3.53 3.98
N LEU A 127 -0.99 -2.61 4.90
CA LEU A 127 -2.00 -1.58 4.83
C LEU A 127 -1.35 -0.27 5.29
N PHE A 128 -1.40 0.73 4.42
CA PHE A 128 -1.01 2.09 4.73
C PHE A 128 -2.22 3.00 4.63
N HIS A 129 -2.28 4.02 5.47
CA HIS A 129 -3.40 4.97 5.46
C HIS A 129 -2.90 6.41 5.65
N SER A 130 -3.67 7.38 5.15
CA SER A 130 -3.40 8.78 5.42
C SER A 130 -3.73 9.15 6.88
N ASP A 131 -3.29 10.32 7.31
CA ASP A 131 -3.53 10.86 8.65
C ASP A 131 -4.99 11.18 8.96
N HIS A 132 -5.89 11.06 7.96
CA HIS A 132 -7.34 11.11 8.14
C HIS A 132 -7.91 9.96 8.98
N PHE A 133 -7.12 8.93 9.26
CA PHE A 133 -7.59 7.77 10.00
C PHE A 133 -6.86 7.57 11.31
N THR A 134 -7.61 7.11 12.32
CA THR A 134 -7.05 6.51 13.53
C THR A 134 -7.25 5.00 13.53
N LEU A 135 -6.28 4.28 14.08
CA LEU A 135 -6.35 2.84 14.21
C LEU A 135 -7.20 2.45 15.43
N SER A 136 -8.29 1.73 15.18
CA SER A 136 -9.10 1.11 16.25
C SER A 136 -8.57 -0.27 16.62
N LYS A 137 -8.26 -1.10 15.61
CA LYS A 137 -7.80 -2.48 15.85
C LYS A 137 -6.91 -2.97 14.72
N ILE A 138 -5.89 -3.73 15.07
CA ILE A 138 -5.10 -4.55 14.13
C ILE A 138 -4.83 -5.91 14.75
N CYS A 139 -5.03 -6.97 13.98
CA CYS A 139 -4.65 -8.31 14.40
C CYS A 139 -4.46 -9.24 13.20
N ARG A 140 -3.57 -10.21 13.36
CA ARG A 140 -3.47 -11.34 12.44
C ARG A 140 -4.52 -12.36 12.80
N LEU A 141 -5.30 -12.80 11.81
CA LEU A 141 -6.31 -13.85 12.00
C LEU A 141 -5.67 -15.24 11.96
N ALA A 142 -6.44 -16.25 12.32
CA ALA A 142 -6.03 -17.66 12.20
C ALA A 142 -5.88 -18.05 10.73
N GLY A 143 -5.05 -19.06 10.45
CA GLY A 143 -4.93 -19.64 9.12
C GLY A 143 -6.25 -20.23 8.63
N PHE A 144 -6.53 -20.10 7.34
CA PHE A 144 -7.79 -20.51 6.71
C PHE A 144 -7.59 -21.33 5.42
N GLY A 145 -6.40 -21.89 5.23
CA GLY A 145 -6.05 -22.70 4.06
C GLY A 145 -5.25 -21.96 2.97
N SER A 146 -4.88 -20.69 3.22
CA SER A 146 -3.90 -19.96 2.44
C SER A 146 -2.51 -20.10 3.07
N ASP A 147 -1.47 -19.91 2.30
CA ASP A 147 -0.09 -19.75 2.76
C ASP A 147 0.14 -18.39 3.47
N HIS A 148 -0.79 -17.44 3.30
CA HIS A 148 -0.85 -16.20 4.06
C HIS A 148 -1.90 -16.23 5.17
N PHE A 149 -1.59 -15.61 6.30
CA PHE A 149 -2.57 -15.23 7.31
C PHE A 149 -3.24 -13.92 6.90
N ALA A 150 -4.55 -13.81 7.11
CA ALA A 150 -5.23 -12.55 6.90
C ALA A 150 -4.85 -11.52 7.99
N LEU A 151 -4.58 -10.28 7.56
CA LEU A 151 -4.41 -9.12 8.43
C LEU A 151 -5.75 -8.40 8.54
N PHE A 152 -6.33 -8.36 9.74
CA PHE A 152 -7.51 -7.56 10.02
C PHE A 152 -7.11 -6.19 10.54
N THR A 153 -7.62 -5.14 9.91
CA THR A 153 -7.39 -3.76 10.35
C THR A 153 -8.71 -2.99 10.36
N GLU A 154 -8.98 -2.33 11.48
CA GLU A 154 -10.14 -1.46 11.67
C GLU A 154 -9.65 -0.03 11.84
N LEU A 155 -10.05 0.84 10.92
CA LEU A 155 -9.72 2.26 10.90
C LEU A 155 -10.98 3.09 11.14
N VAL A 156 -10.83 4.19 11.86
CA VAL A 156 -11.86 5.21 12.06
C VAL A 156 -11.49 6.44 11.26
N LEU A 157 -12.39 6.87 10.37
CA LEU A 157 -12.21 8.12 9.64
C LEU A 157 -12.50 9.30 10.57
N GLU A 158 -11.52 10.16 10.75
CA GLU A 158 -11.64 11.39 11.54
C GLU A 158 -12.12 12.53 10.64
N THR A 159 -13.27 13.09 10.96
CA THR A 159 -13.87 14.20 10.19
C THR A 159 -13.55 15.58 10.75
N GLY A 160 -12.73 15.65 11.80
CA GLY A 160 -12.31 16.89 12.48
C GLY A 160 -10.80 17.13 12.36
N ASN A 161 -10.36 18.38 12.57
CA ASN A 161 -8.97 18.84 12.42
C ASN A 161 -7.98 18.29 13.49
N ASN A 162 -8.14 17.09 14.01
CA ASN A 162 -7.71 16.84 15.38
C ASN A 162 -6.51 15.93 15.58
N VAL A 163 -5.96 15.25 14.57
CA VAL A 163 -4.78 14.44 14.85
C VAL A 163 -3.77 14.56 13.70
N GLN A 164 -2.84 15.49 13.81
CA GLN A 164 -1.63 15.44 13.01
C GLN A 164 -0.80 14.23 13.47
N GLN A 165 -0.96 13.11 12.83
CA GLN A 165 -0.08 11.98 12.98
C GLN A 165 1.15 12.23 12.11
N GLY A 166 2.32 12.33 12.71
CA GLY A 166 3.57 12.58 11.97
C GLY A 166 4.00 11.37 11.15
N GLY A 167 3.76 11.39 9.85
CA GLY A 167 4.37 10.46 8.89
C GLY A 167 5.87 10.68 8.75
N LEU A 168 6.56 9.72 8.15
CA LEU A 168 7.96 9.89 7.76
C LEU A 168 8.04 10.94 6.64
N LYS A 169 9.18 11.64 6.56
CA LYS A 169 9.45 12.61 5.48
C LYS A 169 10.67 12.17 4.69
N ALA A 170 10.58 12.31 3.37
CA ALA A 170 11.70 12.10 2.47
C ALA A 170 12.69 13.25 2.56
N ASN A 171 13.98 12.93 2.49
CA ASN A 171 15.07 13.88 2.30
C ASN A 171 15.50 13.89 0.82
N GLU A 172 16.51 14.67 0.47
CA GLU A 172 17.02 14.80 -0.91
C GLU A 172 17.55 13.47 -1.47
N ASP A 173 18.24 12.68 -0.64
CA ASP A 173 18.77 11.37 -1.05
C ASP A 173 17.63 10.37 -1.32
N ASP A 174 16.58 10.38 -0.50
CA ASP A 174 15.39 9.57 -0.69
C ASP A 174 14.68 9.92 -2.02
N LEU A 175 14.62 11.21 -2.35
CA LEU A 175 14.00 11.68 -3.59
C LEU A 175 14.84 11.31 -4.82
N ALA A 176 16.16 11.40 -4.72
CA ALA A 176 17.08 10.98 -5.78
C ALA A 176 16.94 9.48 -6.04
N TRP A 177 16.99 8.66 -4.98
CA TRP A 177 16.83 7.21 -5.08
C TRP A 177 15.45 6.80 -5.64
N ALA A 178 14.38 7.47 -5.19
CA ALA A 178 13.03 7.27 -5.73
C ALA A 178 12.93 7.65 -7.22
N LYS A 179 13.74 8.60 -7.68
CA LYS A 179 13.80 8.98 -9.09
C LYS A 179 14.50 7.90 -9.90
N ASP A 180 15.66 7.42 -9.46
CA ASP A 180 16.42 6.38 -10.15
C ASP A 180 15.57 5.12 -10.38
N LYS A 181 14.88 4.64 -9.34
CA LYS A 181 13.99 3.46 -9.44
C LYS A 181 12.87 3.59 -10.48
N VAL A 182 12.36 4.80 -10.70
CA VAL A 182 11.26 5.06 -11.64
C VAL A 182 11.77 5.29 -13.05
N ASP A 183 12.90 6.01 -13.19
CA ASP A 183 13.50 6.32 -14.49
C ASP A 183 13.92 5.03 -15.23
N ASP A 184 14.43 4.02 -14.52
CA ASP A 184 14.83 2.73 -15.08
C ASP A 184 13.67 1.96 -15.72
N GLN A 185 12.42 2.17 -15.25
CA GLN A 185 11.22 1.49 -15.74
C GLN A 185 10.38 2.34 -16.71
N ASN A 186 10.79 3.58 -16.96
CA ASN A 186 10.08 4.53 -17.83
C ASN A 186 8.59 4.71 -17.48
N VAL A 187 8.28 4.74 -16.18
CA VAL A 187 6.94 4.94 -15.61
C VAL A 187 6.86 6.21 -14.78
N SER A 188 5.67 6.69 -14.47
CA SER A 188 5.48 7.92 -13.72
C SER A 188 4.26 7.89 -12.80
N LYS A 189 4.18 8.81 -11.84
CA LYS A 189 2.98 8.95 -10.98
C LYS A 189 1.70 9.25 -11.76
N TYR A 190 1.79 9.72 -13.00
CA TYR A 190 0.64 10.03 -13.85
C TYR A 190 0.03 8.79 -14.49
N ASP A 191 0.76 7.66 -14.49
CA ASP A 191 0.27 6.36 -14.95
C ASP A 191 -0.63 5.70 -13.89
N VAL A 192 -0.58 6.20 -12.64
CA VAL A 192 -1.43 5.70 -11.55
C VAL A 192 -2.81 6.34 -11.64
N PRO A 193 -3.89 5.55 -11.81
CA PRO A 193 -5.24 6.08 -11.84
C PRO A 193 -5.57 6.89 -10.57
N GLN A 194 -6.16 8.05 -10.80
CA GLN A 194 -6.61 8.93 -9.73
C GLN A 194 -8.14 8.98 -9.74
N PRO A 195 -8.83 8.08 -8.98
CA PRO A 195 -10.26 8.13 -8.89
C PRO A 195 -10.70 9.47 -8.29
N GLU A 196 -11.35 10.31 -9.09
CA GLU A 196 -11.78 11.63 -8.65
C GLU A 196 -13.12 11.58 -7.92
N THR A 197 -13.24 12.40 -6.89
CA THR A 197 -14.50 12.68 -6.19
C THR A 197 -15.27 13.74 -7.00
N THR A 198 -16.03 13.33 -8.02
CA THR A 198 -17.03 14.21 -8.63
C THR A 198 -18.18 14.50 -7.68
#